data_9d461bdea2a30ab5d696174ea289c55c
#
_entry.id   9d461bdea2a30ab5d696174ea289c55c
#
_cell.length_a   1.000
_cell.length_b   1.000
_cell.length_c   1.000
_cell.angle_alpha   90.00
_cell.angle_beta   90.00
_cell.angle_gamma   90.00
#
_symmetry.space_group_name_H-M   'P 1'
#
loop_
_entity.id
_entity.type
_entity.pdbx_description
1 polymer ?
#
loop_
_entity_poly.entity_id
_entity_poly.type
_entity_poly.pdbx_seq_one_letter_code
_entity_poly.pdbx_strand_id
1 'polypeptide(L)'
;MKDDRATKGVIVIVAYRPKPGKEKETLELVRGRVPTLRKEGLVTDRVPTMMCARDGTIIEVSEWKSEEAIDAAHKNPNVLAMWNQFFEVCDCIPLNKVPESSEMFAGFEPIAS
;
A
#
# COMPACT_ATOMS: atom_id res chain seq x y z
N MET A 1 -3.58 -27.66 -18.34
CA MET A 1 -4.63 -27.38 -17.37
C MET A 1 -4.50 -25.95 -16.90
N LYS A 2 -5.59 -25.25 -16.85
CA LYS A 2 -5.57 -23.90 -16.31
C LYS A 2 -5.44 -23.94 -14.79
N ASP A 3 -4.56 -23.12 -14.25
CA ASP A 3 -4.43 -22.97 -12.79
C ASP A 3 -5.52 -22.00 -12.33
N ASP A 4 -6.40 -22.48 -11.44
CA ASP A 4 -7.51 -21.66 -10.92
C ASP A 4 -7.02 -20.47 -10.11
N ARG A 5 -5.78 -20.52 -9.62
CA ARG A 5 -5.17 -19.41 -8.89
C ARG A 5 -4.60 -18.36 -9.83
N ALA A 6 -4.46 -18.70 -11.12
CA ALA A 6 -3.82 -17.79 -12.07
C ALA A 6 -4.75 -16.63 -12.40
N THR A 7 -4.42 -15.47 -11.93
CA THR A 7 -5.06 -14.21 -12.29
C THR A 7 -3.96 -13.25 -12.72
N LYS A 8 -4.34 -12.15 -13.37
CA LYS A 8 -3.39 -11.11 -13.73
C LYS A 8 -3.11 -10.15 -12.57
N GLY A 9 -3.91 -10.23 -11.52
CA GLY A 9 -3.76 -9.38 -10.36
C GLY A 9 -2.44 -9.59 -9.64
N VAL A 10 -1.90 -8.51 -9.08
CA VAL A 10 -0.67 -8.55 -8.29
C VAL A 10 -0.97 -7.97 -6.92
N ILE A 11 -0.82 -8.76 -5.89
CA ILE A 11 -0.96 -8.29 -4.51
C ILE A 11 0.35 -7.65 -4.09
N VAL A 12 0.29 -6.40 -3.66
CA VAL A 12 1.46 -5.64 -3.21
C VAL A 12 1.27 -5.25 -1.75
N ILE A 13 2.32 -5.42 -0.98
CA ILE A 13 2.36 -5.02 0.43
C ILE A 13 3.30 -3.83 0.53
N VAL A 14 2.80 -2.69 1.02
CA VAL A 14 3.61 -1.49 1.20
C VAL A 14 3.65 -1.13 2.68
N ALA A 15 4.84 -0.83 3.17
CA ALA A 15 5.03 -0.39 4.56
C ALA A 15 5.45 1.09 4.54
N TYR A 16 4.69 1.91 5.26
CA TYR A 16 4.89 3.35 5.36
C TYR A 16 5.32 3.70 6.77
N ARG A 17 6.50 4.24 6.94
CA ARG A 17 6.97 4.72 8.24
C ARG A 17 6.76 6.23 8.31
N PRO A 18 5.80 6.72 9.11
CA PRO A 18 5.59 8.16 9.20
C PRO A 18 6.83 8.89 9.72
N LYS A 19 7.09 10.06 9.16
CA LYS A 19 8.09 10.94 9.74
C LYS A 19 7.57 11.49 11.08
N PRO A 20 8.45 11.88 12.00
CA PRO A 20 8.01 12.39 13.29
C PRO A 20 6.98 13.52 13.14
N GLY A 21 5.85 13.39 13.81
CA GLY A 21 4.77 14.36 13.77
C GLY A 21 3.87 14.29 12.54
N LYS A 22 4.10 13.32 11.65
CA LYS A 22 3.35 13.18 10.39
C LYS A 22 2.47 11.94 10.34
N GLU A 23 2.17 11.34 11.50
CA GLU A 23 1.38 10.12 11.59
C GLU A 23 -0.02 10.29 11.01
N LYS A 24 -0.68 11.39 11.34
CA LYS A 24 -2.03 11.67 10.88
C LYS A 24 -2.08 11.86 9.37
N GLU A 25 -1.17 12.68 8.85
CA GLU A 25 -1.10 12.95 7.42
C GLU A 25 -0.81 11.68 6.62
N THR A 26 0.09 10.84 7.14
CA THR A 26 0.42 9.56 6.50
C THR A 26 -0.83 8.68 6.43
N LEU A 27 -1.56 8.55 7.53
CA LEU A 27 -2.76 7.73 7.57
C LEU A 27 -3.82 8.22 6.57
N GLU A 28 -4.02 9.53 6.48
CA GLU A 28 -4.97 10.10 5.52
C GLU A 28 -4.57 9.79 4.08
N LEU A 29 -3.27 9.88 3.76
CA LEU A 29 -2.79 9.55 2.41
C LEU A 29 -2.95 8.07 2.11
N VAL A 30 -2.66 7.19 3.07
CA VAL A 30 -2.85 5.75 2.87
C VAL A 30 -4.31 5.43 2.60
N ARG A 31 -5.24 6.04 3.35
CA ARG A 31 -6.68 5.84 3.12
C ARG A 31 -7.11 6.28 1.73
N GLY A 32 -6.47 7.30 1.18
CA GLY A 32 -6.82 7.83 -0.15
C GLY A 32 -6.11 7.15 -1.31
N ARG A 33 -5.14 6.28 -1.04
CA ARG A 33 -4.29 5.71 -2.09
C ARG A 33 -5.05 4.82 -3.06
N VAL A 34 -5.72 3.79 -2.56
CA VAL A 34 -6.47 2.88 -3.42
C VAL A 34 -7.62 3.57 -4.14
N PRO A 35 -8.41 4.43 -3.49
CA PRO A 35 -9.42 5.21 -4.23
C PRO A 35 -8.84 6.00 -5.39
N THR A 36 -7.67 6.65 -5.22
CA THR A 36 -7.01 7.38 -6.30
C THR A 36 -6.58 6.45 -7.42
N LEU A 37 -5.93 5.33 -7.08
CA LEU A 37 -5.49 4.34 -8.08
C LEU A 37 -6.67 3.71 -8.81
N ARG A 38 -7.79 3.48 -8.12
CA ARG A 38 -9.01 2.93 -8.72
C ARG A 38 -9.60 3.90 -9.72
N LYS A 39 -9.61 5.17 -9.40
CA LYS A 39 -10.07 6.22 -10.31
C LYS A 39 -9.26 6.25 -11.60
N GLU A 40 -7.97 5.92 -11.50
CA GLU A 40 -7.09 5.83 -12.67
C GLU A 40 -7.17 4.47 -13.36
N GLY A 41 -7.99 3.56 -12.87
CA GLY A 41 -8.19 2.25 -13.50
C GLY A 41 -7.05 1.26 -13.29
N LEU A 42 -6.24 1.43 -12.26
CA LEU A 42 -4.99 0.68 -12.08
C LEU A 42 -5.09 -0.48 -11.10
N VAL A 43 -6.10 -0.48 -10.22
CA VAL A 43 -6.27 -1.51 -9.20
C VAL A 43 -7.61 -2.20 -9.34
N THR A 44 -7.73 -3.38 -8.74
CA THR A 44 -8.97 -4.14 -8.76
C THR A 44 -9.97 -3.59 -7.74
N ASP A 45 -11.16 -4.20 -7.69
CA ASP A 45 -12.18 -3.86 -6.71
C ASP A 45 -11.94 -4.49 -5.34
N ARG A 46 -10.83 -5.23 -5.18
CA ARG A 46 -10.50 -5.82 -3.89
C ARG A 46 -10.33 -4.72 -2.85
N VAL A 47 -10.99 -4.87 -1.71
CA VAL A 47 -10.87 -3.94 -0.60
C VAL A 47 -9.47 -4.09 -0.02
N PRO A 48 -8.70 -2.99 0.11
CA PRO A 48 -7.35 -3.08 0.69
C PRO A 48 -7.42 -3.40 2.18
N THR A 49 -6.43 -4.12 2.66
CA THR A 49 -6.23 -4.32 4.09
C THR A 49 -5.23 -3.28 4.58
N MET A 50 -5.62 -2.49 5.56
CA MET A 50 -4.75 -1.52 6.20
C MET A 50 -4.56 -1.91 7.66
N MET A 51 -3.33 -1.85 8.13
CA MET A 51 -3.00 -2.28 9.48
C MET A 51 -1.79 -1.52 10.01
N CYS A 52 -1.63 -1.53 11.33
CA CYS A 52 -0.57 -0.77 11.99
C CYS A 52 0.33 -1.71 12.80
N ALA A 53 1.63 -1.56 12.62
CA ALA A 53 2.62 -2.25 13.43
C ALA A 53 2.78 -1.55 14.79
N ARG A 54 3.39 -2.24 15.75
CA ARG A 54 3.59 -1.69 17.09
C ARG A 54 4.45 -0.42 17.10
N ASP A 55 5.36 -0.28 16.14
CA ASP A 55 6.22 0.89 16.04
C ASP A 55 5.57 2.07 15.29
N GLY A 56 4.31 1.94 14.89
CA GLY A 56 3.59 2.99 14.17
C GLY A 56 3.66 2.89 12.65
N THR A 57 4.41 1.94 12.11
CA THR A 57 4.46 1.71 10.67
C THR A 57 3.09 1.28 10.18
N ILE A 58 2.60 1.90 9.11
CA ILE A 58 1.32 1.57 8.48
C ILE A 58 1.60 0.64 7.31
N ILE A 59 0.83 -0.45 7.23
CA ILE A 59 0.99 -1.43 6.17
C ILE A 59 -0.30 -1.51 5.38
N GLU A 60 -0.19 -1.48 4.06
CA GLU A 60 -1.34 -1.65 3.19
C GLU A 60 -1.11 -2.81 2.23
N VAL A 61 -2.10 -3.69 2.16
CA VAL A 61 -2.12 -4.81 1.22
C VAL A 61 -3.20 -4.51 0.20
N SER A 62 -2.81 -4.41 -1.07
CA SER A 62 -3.74 -4.04 -2.14
C SER A 62 -3.46 -4.84 -3.39
N GLU A 63 -4.42 -4.87 -4.30
CA GLU A 63 -4.28 -5.63 -5.54
C GLU A 63 -4.32 -4.71 -6.76
N TRP A 64 -3.22 -4.71 -7.52
CA TRP A 64 -3.13 -4.08 -8.82
C TRP A 64 -3.74 -4.99 -9.89
N LYS A 65 -4.25 -4.40 -10.96
CA LYS A 65 -4.86 -5.20 -12.04
C LYS A 65 -3.86 -6.10 -12.75
N SER A 66 -2.60 -5.64 -12.89
CA SER A 66 -1.58 -6.37 -13.64
C SER A 66 -0.21 -5.71 -13.42
N GLU A 67 0.83 -6.37 -13.89
CA GLU A 67 2.17 -5.77 -13.95
C GLU A 67 2.18 -4.53 -14.85
N GLU A 68 1.43 -4.58 -15.96
CA GLU A 68 1.33 -3.45 -16.89
C GLU A 68 0.69 -2.22 -16.20
N ALA A 69 -0.28 -2.46 -15.31
CA ALA A 69 -0.89 -1.37 -14.55
C ALA A 69 0.11 -0.72 -13.60
N ILE A 70 0.97 -1.52 -12.97
CA ILE A 70 2.03 -0.99 -12.10
C ILE A 70 3.00 -0.13 -12.92
N ASP A 71 3.40 -0.61 -14.10
CA ASP A 71 4.28 0.16 -14.98
C ASP A 71 3.61 1.47 -15.43
N ALA A 72 2.32 1.41 -15.76
CA ALA A 72 1.57 2.59 -16.17
C ALA A 72 1.49 3.64 -15.05
N ALA A 73 1.41 3.20 -13.79
CA ALA A 73 1.36 4.12 -12.65
C ALA A 73 2.60 5.00 -12.58
N HIS A 74 3.77 4.46 -12.95
CA HIS A 74 5.03 5.22 -12.93
C HIS A 74 5.07 6.33 -13.99
N LYS A 75 4.11 6.34 -14.91
CA LYS A 75 4.00 7.34 -15.97
C LYS A 75 2.73 8.17 -15.86
N ASN A 76 1.93 7.94 -14.83
CA ASN A 76 0.65 8.62 -14.64
C ASN A 76 0.86 9.87 -13.78
N PRO A 77 0.57 11.08 -14.32
CA PRO A 77 0.85 12.30 -13.55
C PRO A 77 0.03 12.42 -12.26
N ASN A 78 -1.18 11.89 -12.21
CA ASN A 78 -2.01 11.94 -11.00
C ASN A 78 -1.44 11.01 -9.92
N VAL A 79 -0.93 9.85 -10.32
CA VAL A 79 -0.29 8.93 -9.39
C VAL A 79 1.03 9.50 -8.87
N LEU A 80 1.83 10.08 -9.76
CA LEU A 80 3.09 10.69 -9.37
C LEU A 80 2.88 11.85 -8.40
N ALA A 81 1.85 12.66 -8.61
CA ALA A 81 1.51 13.74 -7.69
C ALA A 81 1.15 13.20 -6.31
N MET A 82 0.38 12.11 -6.25
CA MET A 82 0.04 11.45 -4.99
C MET A 82 1.29 10.92 -4.31
N TRP A 83 2.16 10.22 -5.03
CA TRP A 83 3.39 9.66 -4.46
C TRP A 83 4.30 10.75 -3.90
N ASN A 84 4.36 11.90 -4.54
CA ASN A 84 5.16 13.02 -4.02
C ASN A 84 4.63 13.49 -2.65
N GLN A 85 3.33 13.44 -2.43
CA GLN A 85 2.76 13.76 -1.11
C GLN A 85 3.21 12.74 -0.05
N PHE A 86 3.26 11.46 -0.40
CA PHE A 86 3.76 10.43 0.52
C PHE A 86 5.21 10.71 0.91
N PHE A 87 6.06 11.06 -0.05
CA PHE A 87 7.49 11.29 0.23
C PHE A 87 7.72 12.44 1.21
N GLU A 88 6.78 13.38 1.31
CA GLU A 88 6.89 14.50 2.23
C GLU A 88 6.59 14.10 3.69
N VAL A 89 5.77 13.08 3.90
CA VAL A 89 5.27 12.74 5.23
C VAL A 89 5.75 11.41 5.77
N CYS A 90 6.29 10.53 4.92
CA CYS A 90 6.72 9.21 5.36
C CYS A 90 7.82 8.65 4.48
N ASP A 91 8.39 7.55 4.94
CA ASP A 91 9.33 6.73 4.18
C ASP A 91 8.67 5.40 3.87
N CYS A 92 8.73 4.97 2.60
CA CYS A 92 8.37 3.61 2.24
C CYS A 92 9.55 2.72 2.57
N ILE A 93 9.32 1.70 3.40
CA ILE A 93 10.39 0.82 3.86
C ILE A 93 10.16 -0.60 3.36
N PRO A 94 11.22 -1.40 3.20
CA PRO A 94 11.04 -2.81 2.87
C PRO A 94 10.27 -3.53 3.98
N LEU A 95 9.48 -4.52 3.60
CA LEU A 95 8.67 -5.26 4.57
C LEU A 95 9.52 -5.88 5.68
N ASN A 96 10.73 -6.33 5.38
CA ASN A 96 11.61 -6.93 6.38
C ASN A 96 12.13 -5.94 7.44
N LYS A 97 11.86 -4.66 7.29
CA LYS A 97 12.17 -3.65 8.32
C LYS A 97 11.04 -3.48 9.33
N VAL A 98 9.91 -4.15 9.11
CA VAL A 98 8.80 -4.17 10.06
C VAL A 98 9.11 -5.23 11.10
N PRO A 99 9.19 -4.88 12.41
CA PRO A 99 9.62 -5.86 13.43
C PRO A 99 8.81 -7.13 13.46
N GLU A 100 7.49 -7.05 13.30
CA GLU A 100 6.61 -8.22 13.30
C GLU A 100 6.89 -9.19 12.16
N SER A 101 7.54 -8.75 11.08
CA SER A 101 7.79 -9.59 9.91
C SER A 101 8.69 -10.79 10.21
N SER A 102 9.43 -10.77 11.32
CA SER A 102 10.28 -11.88 11.72
C SER A 102 9.56 -12.86 12.65
N GLU A 103 8.33 -12.58 13.04
CA GLU A 103 7.54 -13.45 13.92
C GLU A 103 6.82 -14.49 13.08
N MET A 104 6.71 -15.72 13.62
CA MET A 104 5.99 -16.79 12.93
C MET A 104 4.53 -16.43 12.68
N PHE A 105 3.89 -15.78 13.64
CA PHE A 105 2.52 -15.29 13.53
C PHE A 105 2.53 -13.78 13.73
N ALA A 106 2.89 -13.07 12.66
CA ALA A 106 2.95 -11.61 12.70
C ALA A 106 1.54 -11.03 12.80
N GLY A 107 1.25 -10.36 13.91
CA GLY A 107 -0.06 -9.75 14.16
C GLY A 107 0.00 -8.23 14.10
N PHE A 108 -1.00 -7.63 13.48
CA PHE A 108 -1.08 -6.18 13.32
C PHE A 108 -2.45 -5.69 13.74
N GLU A 109 -2.50 -4.43 14.17
CA GLU A 109 -3.76 -3.80 14.54
C GLU A 109 -4.47 -3.33 13.27
N PRO A 110 -5.74 -3.71 13.05
CA PRO A 110 -6.46 -3.28 11.85
C PRO A 110 -6.76 -1.78 11.90
N ILE A 111 -6.74 -1.16 10.73
CA ILE A 111 -7.10 0.25 10.55
C ILE A 111 -8.35 0.30 9.68
N ALA A 112 -9.36 1.03 10.14
CA ALA A 112 -10.58 1.24 9.36
C ALA A 112 -10.30 2.12 8.14
N SER A 113 -10.89 1.75 7.02
CA SER A 113 -10.75 2.49 5.77
C SER A 113 -11.58 3.79 5.72
#